data_1cc3534eb21e518a45b7c7eecbce0596
#
_entry.id   1cc3534eb21e518a45b7c7eecbce0596
#
_cell.length_a   1.000
_cell.length_b   1.000
_cell.length_c   1.000
_cell.angle_alpha   90.00
_cell.angle_beta   90.00
_cell.angle_gamma   90.00
#
_symmetry.space_group_name_H-M   'P 1'
#
loop_
_entity.id
_entity.type
_entity.pdbx_description
1 polymer ?
#
loop_
_entity_poly.entity_id
_entity_poly.type
_entity_poly.pdbx_seq_one_letter_code
_entity_poly.pdbx_strand_id
1 'polypeptide(L)'
;MIYIRRTAWYRWNPALFETLFAWLRLMIVVYFTFSIGLLGVNTFENVDLIAKAATIQPDSPLLMRLPTWLVAWGLFFSSWSYFRYLLAPLNTLILVIIAGAFYIRDIYALPRISMAFRYLLPSLFGFFYPAIEIDGGKVREDEKSVLERVGGPGYVMIQPGNAVIFRELRRPSNIALPRRYFMRPFEQIGAIASLDEQEGYEKEVIGVTHDGIQVTIRDIHYRYKLQSERKSGSEVRRSTSDPYPFSQAAMLKMAYNRVVTEDGEETWHSAVQKTVKRTMAAFIGKSNLDHITAPRLPGENPRRELQTQLFAAGVRDALTELGAELLWIDTGHFDILEFDDLANENVDQQRFAFWASRWIGNDKRVRAMGDAQRMALQERGRSEAQAELLRNITASLREANLQPDHPENVRKILLVRTAQILEGMRDIKTWKRETK
;
A
#
# COMPACT_ATOMS: atom_id res chain seq x y z
N MET A 1 -23.24 -0.16 16.31
CA MET A 1 -23.12 0.62 15.06
C MET A 1 -24.53 1.15 14.70
N ILE A 2 -24.87 2.36 15.13
CA ILE A 2 -26.20 2.93 14.90
C ILE A 2 -26.16 3.64 13.55
N TYR A 3 -26.56 2.94 12.50
CA TYR A 3 -26.86 3.56 11.23
C TYR A 3 -28.17 4.34 11.38
N ILE A 4 -28.09 5.66 11.50
CA ILE A 4 -29.26 6.52 11.35
C ILE A 4 -29.76 6.33 9.92
N ARG A 5 -30.92 5.63 9.81
CA ARG A 5 -31.68 5.54 8.55
C ARG A 5 -32.06 6.95 8.13
N ARG A 6 -31.25 7.59 7.29
CA ARG A 6 -31.68 8.78 6.56
C ARG A 6 -32.81 8.34 5.61
N THR A 7 -33.86 9.11 5.56
CA THR A 7 -35.05 8.87 4.75
C THR A 7 -34.71 8.46 3.34
N ALA A 8 -35.37 7.43 2.81
CA ALA A 8 -35.06 6.77 1.53
C ALA A 8 -34.99 7.76 0.34
N TRP A 9 -35.73 8.85 0.40
CA TRP A 9 -35.79 9.90 -0.63
C TRP A 9 -34.48 10.65 -0.86
N TYR A 10 -33.71 10.96 0.18
CA TYR A 10 -32.42 11.65 0.09
C TYR A 10 -31.31 10.78 -0.52
N ARG A 11 -31.53 9.48 -0.57
CA ARG A 11 -30.59 8.51 -1.19
C ARG A 11 -30.56 8.56 -2.71
N TRP A 12 -31.63 8.99 -3.37
CA TRP A 12 -31.80 8.82 -4.82
C TRP A 12 -31.08 9.91 -5.64
N ASN A 13 -31.06 11.16 -5.18
CA ASN A 13 -30.34 12.21 -5.89
C ASN A 13 -29.97 13.40 -4.97
N PRO A 14 -28.86 13.34 -4.23
CA PRO A 14 -28.48 14.40 -3.30
C PRO A 14 -28.26 15.76 -4.01
N ALA A 15 -27.80 15.73 -5.27
CA ALA A 15 -27.62 16.93 -6.08
C ALA A 15 -28.95 17.65 -6.37
N LEU A 16 -30.01 16.92 -6.70
CA LEU A 16 -31.31 17.51 -6.98
C LEU A 16 -31.90 18.18 -5.75
N PHE A 17 -31.81 17.53 -4.59
CA PHE A 17 -32.30 18.10 -3.33
C PHE A 17 -31.55 19.38 -2.97
N GLU A 18 -30.23 19.35 -3.06
CA GLU A 18 -29.41 20.55 -2.76
C GLU A 18 -29.72 21.70 -3.71
N THR A 19 -29.88 21.40 -4.98
CA THR A 19 -30.28 22.41 -5.98
C THR A 19 -31.68 22.97 -5.66
N LEU A 20 -32.61 22.12 -5.28
CA LEU A 20 -33.97 22.55 -4.93
C LEU A 20 -33.96 23.43 -3.67
N PHE A 21 -33.22 23.06 -2.64
CA PHE A 21 -33.05 23.88 -1.44
C PHE A 21 -32.32 25.19 -1.73
N ALA A 22 -31.35 25.20 -2.64
CA ALA A 22 -30.66 26.41 -3.06
C ALA A 22 -31.62 27.35 -3.80
N TRP A 23 -32.43 26.83 -4.70
CA TRP A 23 -33.51 27.60 -5.35
C TRP A 23 -34.52 28.15 -4.37
N LEU A 24 -34.91 27.36 -3.36
CA LEU A 24 -35.81 27.83 -2.31
C LEU A 24 -35.20 29.00 -1.51
N ARG A 25 -33.91 28.87 -1.14
CA ARG A 25 -33.16 29.94 -0.47
C ARG A 25 -33.12 31.22 -1.36
N LEU A 26 -32.83 31.05 -2.64
CA LEU A 26 -32.85 32.17 -3.59
C LEU A 26 -34.22 32.83 -3.64
N MET A 27 -35.30 32.07 -3.79
CA MET A 27 -36.68 32.60 -3.81
C MET A 27 -37.03 33.34 -2.51
N ILE A 28 -36.60 32.83 -1.36
CA ILE A 28 -36.79 33.52 -0.08
C ILE A 28 -36.05 34.85 -0.05
N VAL A 29 -34.78 34.88 -0.46
CA VAL A 29 -33.96 36.11 -0.51
C VAL A 29 -34.60 37.13 -1.45
N VAL A 30 -34.99 36.70 -2.64
CA VAL A 30 -35.67 37.57 -3.63
C VAL A 30 -36.98 38.10 -3.04
N TYR A 31 -37.79 37.23 -2.44
CA TYR A 31 -39.04 37.65 -1.81
C TYR A 31 -38.82 38.73 -0.74
N PHE A 32 -37.90 38.51 0.19
CA PHE A 32 -37.60 39.49 1.24
C PHE A 32 -37.04 40.81 0.67
N THR A 33 -36.14 40.74 -0.30
CA THR A 33 -35.57 41.94 -0.95
C THR A 33 -36.65 42.79 -1.57
N PHE A 34 -37.57 42.20 -2.33
CA PHE A 34 -38.68 42.94 -2.94
C PHE A 34 -39.72 43.40 -1.89
N SER A 35 -40.00 42.59 -0.85
CA SER A 35 -40.92 42.99 0.23
C SER A 35 -40.41 44.21 1.00
N ILE A 36 -39.10 44.25 1.31
CA ILE A 36 -38.46 45.42 1.95
C ILE A 36 -38.56 46.65 1.02
N GLY A 37 -38.32 46.46 -0.29
CA GLY A 37 -38.49 47.52 -1.28
C GLY A 37 -39.95 48.07 -1.34
N LEU A 38 -40.93 47.15 -1.36
CA LEU A 38 -42.37 47.54 -1.31
C LEU A 38 -42.70 48.35 -0.05
N LEU A 39 -42.21 47.90 1.10
CA LEU A 39 -42.42 48.61 2.35
C LEU A 39 -41.79 49.99 2.33
N GLY A 40 -40.60 50.14 1.70
CA GLY A 40 -39.95 51.43 1.49
C GLY A 40 -40.77 52.39 0.65
N VAL A 41 -41.30 51.94 -0.49
CA VAL A 41 -42.17 52.76 -1.36
C VAL A 41 -43.45 53.14 -0.62
N ASN A 42 -44.12 52.23 0.06
CA ASN A 42 -45.31 52.50 0.80
C ASN A 42 -45.08 53.53 1.92
N THR A 43 -43.96 53.41 2.65
CA THR A 43 -43.67 54.27 3.81
C THR A 43 -43.25 55.70 3.39
N PHE A 44 -42.44 55.82 2.34
CA PHE A 44 -41.81 57.10 1.96
C PHE A 44 -42.54 57.81 0.85
N GLU A 45 -43.17 57.08 -0.09
CA GLU A 45 -43.92 57.67 -1.21
C GLU A 45 -45.44 57.68 -0.97
N ASN A 46 -45.92 57.07 0.10
CA ASN A 46 -47.34 56.85 0.41
C ASN A 46 -48.11 56.22 -0.76
N VAL A 47 -47.43 55.35 -1.55
CA VAL A 47 -47.99 54.65 -2.72
C VAL A 47 -48.07 53.15 -2.38
N ASP A 48 -49.26 52.62 -2.30
CA ASP A 48 -49.46 51.18 -2.19
C ASP A 48 -49.32 50.53 -3.59
N LEU A 49 -48.16 49.96 -3.86
CA LEU A 49 -47.88 49.28 -5.13
C LEU A 49 -48.71 48.01 -5.32
N ILE A 50 -49.21 47.40 -4.23
CA ILE A 50 -50.09 46.22 -4.32
C ILE A 50 -51.48 46.66 -4.80
N ALA A 51 -52.04 47.77 -4.23
CA ALA A 51 -53.29 48.35 -4.67
C ALA A 51 -53.17 48.85 -6.13
N LYS A 52 -52.07 49.51 -6.49
CA LYS A 52 -51.82 49.95 -7.86
C LYS A 52 -51.67 48.78 -8.85
N ALA A 53 -51.05 47.66 -8.44
CA ALA A 53 -51.01 46.46 -9.25
C ALA A 53 -52.37 45.84 -9.48
N ALA A 54 -53.22 45.84 -8.45
CA ALA A 54 -54.61 45.33 -8.53
C ALA A 54 -55.46 46.18 -9.49
N THR A 55 -55.21 47.47 -9.62
CA THR A 55 -55.93 48.37 -10.59
C THR A 55 -55.41 48.18 -12.04
N ILE A 56 -54.13 47.87 -12.26
CA ILE A 56 -53.55 47.67 -13.58
C ILE A 56 -53.78 46.25 -14.11
N GLN A 57 -53.91 45.30 -13.23
CA GLN A 57 -54.02 43.88 -13.60
C GLN A 57 -55.23 43.57 -14.53
N PRO A 58 -56.42 44.14 -14.34
CA PRO A 58 -57.56 43.87 -15.22
C PRO A 58 -57.41 44.41 -16.62
N ASP A 59 -56.58 45.44 -16.82
CA ASP A 59 -56.39 46.08 -18.12
C ASP A 59 -55.53 45.29 -19.11
N SER A 60 -54.83 44.25 -18.63
CA SER A 60 -53.96 43.44 -19.46
C SER A 60 -54.24 41.92 -19.29
N PRO A 61 -54.60 41.20 -20.37
CA PRO A 61 -54.95 39.79 -20.31
C PRO A 61 -53.78 38.90 -19.90
N LEU A 62 -52.52 39.34 -20.07
CA LEU A 62 -51.32 38.64 -19.61
C LEU A 62 -51.11 38.81 -18.12
N LEU A 63 -51.35 39.99 -17.57
CA LEU A 63 -51.19 40.29 -16.15
C LEU A 63 -52.30 39.66 -15.30
N MET A 64 -53.48 39.39 -15.86
CA MET A 64 -54.58 38.74 -15.18
C MET A 64 -54.30 37.33 -14.67
N ARG A 65 -53.31 36.63 -15.30
CA ARG A 65 -52.87 35.29 -14.91
C ARG A 65 -51.80 35.30 -13.81
N LEU A 66 -51.21 36.43 -13.50
CA LEU A 66 -50.15 36.57 -12.51
C LEU A 66 -50.76 36.97 -11.16
N PRO A 67 -50.21 36.50 -10.02
CA PRO A 67 -50.66 36.99 -8.71
C PRO A 67 -50.30 38.47 -8.54
N THR A 68 -51.11 39.24 -7.87
CA THR A 68 -51.00 40.71 -7.70
C THR A 68 -49.68 41.12 -7.09
N TRP A 69 -49.13 40.36 -6.17
CA TRP A 69 -47.81 40.66 -5.59
C TRP A 69 -46.67 40.58 -6.62
N LEU A 70 -46.76 39.70 -7.61
CA LEU A 70 -45.75 39.56 -8.68
C LEU A 70 -45.83 40.78 -9.65
N VAL A 71 -47.03 41.24 -9.94
CA VAL A 71 -47.26 42.47 -10.72
C VAL A 71 -46.73 43.70 -9.95
N ALA A 72 -46.96 43.75 -8.63
CA ALA A 72 -46.42 44.81 -7.76
C ALA A 72 -44.87 44.82 -7.76
N TRP A 73 -44.20 43.67 -7.78
CA TRP A 73 -42.74 43.61 -7.93
C TRP A 73 -42.29 44.13 -9.30
N GLY A 74 -43.01 43.83 -10.36
CA GLY A 74 -42.75 44.36 -11.72
C GLY A 74 -42.81 45.89 -11.79
N LEU A 75 -43.66 46.53 -10.97
CA LEU A 75 -43.78 47.98 -10.96
C LEU A 75 -42.52 48.71 -10.47
N PHE A 76 -41.61 48.06 -9.75
CA PHE A 76 -40.30 48.66 -9.44
C PHE A 76 -39.52 49.08 -10.68
N PHE A 77 -39.67 48.32 -11.77
CA PHE A 77 -38.98 48.58 -13.03
C PHE A 77 -39.71 49.63 -13.91
N SER A 78 -40.93 50.02 -13.53
CA SER A 78 -41.72 50.99 -14.28
C SER A 78 -41.30 52.44 -14.02
N SER A 79 -40.69 52.75 -12.86
CA SER A 79 -40.27 54.07 -12.48
C SER A 79 -39.00 54.06 -11.64
N TRP A 80 -38.09 54.99 -11.92
CA TRP A 80 -36.86 55.19 -11.15
C TRP A 80 -37.15 55.52 -9.67
N SER A 81 -38.23 56.24 -9.41
CA SER A 81 -38.66 56.57 -8.04
C SER A 81 -38.93 55.34 -7.19
N TYR A 82 -39.43 54.29 -7.78
CA TYR A 82 -39.66 53.04 -7.07
C TYR A 82 -38.41 52.16 -6.98
N PHE A 83 -37.66 52.12 -8.08
CA PHE A 83 -36.45 51.29 -8.17
C PHE A 83 -35.39 51.67 -7.14
N ARG A 84 -35.25 52.97 -6.80
CA ARG A 84 -34.28 53.45 -5.79
C ARG A 84 -34.45 52.78 -4.44
N TYR A 85 -35.68 52.38 -4.04
CA TYR A 85 -35.94 51.70 -2.77
C TYR A 85 -35.49 50.23 -2.80
N LEU A 86 -35.35 49.61 -3.97
CA LEU A 86 -34.79 48.30 -4.16
C LEU A 86 -33.26 48.28 -4.04
N LEU A 87 -32.61 49.42 -4.35
CA LEU A 87 -31.15 49.50 -4.29
C LEU A 87 -30.59 49.32 -2.88
N ALA A 88 -31.29 49.79 -1.86
CA ALA A 88 -30.82 49.67 -0.49
C ALA A 88 -30.73 48.20 -0.01
N PRO A 89 -31.79 47.34 -0.09
CA PRO A 89 -31.70 45.96 0.27
C PRO A 89 -30.79 45.16 -0.64
N LEU A 90 -30.67 45.51 -1.93
CA LEU A 90 -29.77 44.86 -2.87
C LEU A 90 -28.29 45.12 -2.51
N ASN A 91 -27.94 46.40 -2.21
CA ASN A 91 -26.57 46.72 -1.75
C ASN A 91 -26.24 46.03 -0.44
N THR A 92 -27.18 45.96 0.50
CA THR A 92 -26.99 45.21 1.75
C THR A 92 -26.71 43.75 1.49
N LEU A 93 -27.44 43.10 0.57
CA LEU A 93 -27.22 41.70 0.19
C LEU A 93 -25.81 41.50 -0.41
N ILE A 94 -25.41 42.43 -1.32
CA ILE A 94 -24.09 42.38 -1.94
C ILE A 94 -22.98 42.50 -0.86
N LEU A 95 -23.13 43.44 0.08
CA LEU A 95 -22.17 43.62 1.18
C LEU A 95 -22.10 42.40 2.08
N VAL A 96 -23.22 41.75 2.41
CA VAL A 96 -23.25 40.51 3.19
C VAL A 96 -22.55 39.38 2.47
N ILE A 97 -22.74 39.23 1.15
CA ILE A 97 -22.04 38.21 0.35
C ILE A 97 -20.54 38.49 0.33
N ILE A 98 -20.12 39.75 0.16
CA ILE A 98 -18.70 40.14 0.18
C ILE A 98 -18.10 39.85 1.57
N ALA A 99 -18.77 40.28 2.64
CA ALA A 99 -18.31 40.00 4.01
C ALA A 99 -18.21 38.51 4.29
N GLY A 100 -19.19 37.72 3.85
CA GLY A 100 -19.17 36.25 3.93
C GLY A 100 -18.01 35.62 3.19
N ALA A 101 -17.69 36.18 1.99
CA ALA A 101 -16.52 35.69 1.22
C ALA A 101 -15.19 36.01 1.92
N PHE A 102 -15.03 37.17 2.55
CA PHE A 102 -13.86 37.49 3.37
C PHE A 102 -13.75 36.54 4.57
N TYR A 103 -14.86 36.31 5.26
CA TYR A 103 -14.91 35.40 6.40
C TYR A 103 -14.51 33.97 6.04
N ILE A 104 -15.02 33.43 4.94
CA ILE A 104 -14.64 32.10 4.45
C ILE A 104 -13.16 32.06 4.06
N ARG A 105 -12.68 33.11 3.36
CA ARG A 105 -11.26 33.21 3.00
C ARG A 105 -10.36 33.10 4.23
N ASP A 106 -10.69 33.82 5.30
CA ASP A 106 -9.86 33.92 6.49
C ASP A 106 -9.91 32.62 7.33
N ILE A 107 -11.10 32.01 7.47
CA ILE A 107 -11.24 30.72 8.22
C ILE A 107 -10.47 29.59 7.54
N TYR A 108 -10.57 29.49 6.20
CA TYR A 108 -9.97 28.37 5.45
C TYR A 108 -8.60 28.76 4.84
N ALA A 109 -8.04 29.90 5.22
CA ALA A 109 -6.77 30.41 4.72
C ALA A 109 -6.67 30.32 3.17
N LEU A 110 -7.73 30.75 2.46
CA LEU A 110 -7.76 30.69 1.01
C LEU A 110 -6.85 31.76 0.40
N PRO A 111 -6.02 31.42 -0.62
CA PRO A 111 -5.05 32.34 -1.20
C PRO A 111 -5.70 33.51 -1.95
N ARG A 112 -6.91 33.32 -2.50
CA ARG A 112 -7.63 34.33 -3.28
C ARG A 112 -9.09 34.41 -2.85
N ILE A 113 -9.60 35.62 -2.74
CA ILE A 113 -11.02 35.90 -2.43
C ILE A 113 -11.97 35.32 -3.50
N SER A 114 -11.52 35.25 -4.77
CA SER A 114 -12.29 34.63 -5.85
C SER A 114 -12.65 33.17 -5.59
N MET A 115 -11.80 32.43 -4.85
CA MET A 115 -12.08 31.07 -4.43
C MET A 115 -13.22 31.03 -3.40
N ALA A 116 -13.24 31.99 -2.47
CA ALA A 116 -14.32 32.11 -1.50
C ALA A 116 -15.67 32.37 -2.18
N PHE A 117 -15.69 33.23 -3.19
CA PHE A 117 -16.90 33.46 -4.00
C PHE A 117 -17.33 32.23 -4.80
N ARG A 118 -16.37 31.51 -5.42
CA ARG A 118 -16.63 30.23 -6.12
C ARG A 118 -17.21 29.14 -5.21
N TYR A 119 -17.03 29.26 -3.88
CA TYR A 119 -17.65 28.38 -2.91
C TYR A 119 -19.00 28.91 -2.41
N LEU A 120 -19.04 30.21 -2.06
CA LEU A 120 -20.17 30.83 -1.39
C LEU A 120 -21.41 30.88 -2.30
N LEU A 121 -21.25 31.32 -3.55
CA LEU A 121 -22.37 31.47 -4.50
C LEU A 121 -23.05 30.12 -4.81
N PRO A 122 -22.32 29.05 -5.15
CA PRO A 122 -22.93 27.71 -5.30
C PRO A 122 -23.61 27.23 -4.02
N SER A 123 -22.98 27.44 -2.86
CA SER A 123 -23.53 27.01 -1.57
C SER A 123 -24.82 27.72 -1.21
N LEU A 124 -24.96 29.00 -1.55
CA LEU A 124 -26.16 29.77 -1.26
C LEU A 124 -27.26 29.55 -2.30
N PHE A 125 -26.92 29.63 -3.58
CA PHE A 125 -27.88 29.75 -4.68
C PHE A 125 -27.91 28.58 -5.64
N GLY A 126 -26.97 27.60 -5.51
CA GLY A 126 -26.93 26.41 -6.35
C GLY A 126 -26.44 26.66 -7.78
N PHE A 127 -25.78 27.78 -8.05
CA PHE A 127 -25.24 28.11 -9.36
C PHE A 127 -23.77 27.68 -9.44
N PHE A 128 -23.35 27.05 -10.57
CA PHE A 128 -21.96 26.80 -10.91
C PHE A 128 -21.17 26.04 -9.83
N TYR A 129 -21.68 24.87 -9.41
CA TYR A 129 -20.96 24.02 -8.47
C TYR A 129 -19.54 23.72 -8.96
N PRO A 130 -18.53 23.92 -8.11
CA PRO A 130 -17.16 23.57 -8.46
C PRO A 130 -17.01 22.08 -8.70
N ALA A 131 -16.11 21.70 -9.60
CA ALA A 131 -15.82 20.32 -9.92
C ALA A 131 -14.32 20.07 -9.80
N ILE A 132 -13.94 18.88 -9.32
CA ILE A 132 -12.57 18.41 -9.29
C ILE A 132 -12.49 17.01 -9.90
N GLU A 133 -11.33 16.69 -10.45
CA GLU A 133 -11.02 15.39 -11.02
C GLU A 133 -9.98 14.67 -10.17
N ILE A 134 -10.19 13.36 -9.95
CA ILE A 134 -9.28 12.49 -9.22
C ILE A 134 -8.77 11.43 -10.17
N ASP A 135 -7.46 11.41 -10.35
CA ASP A 135 -6.75 10.48 -11.21
C ASP A 135 -5.41 10.05 -10.59
N GLY A 136 -5.01 8.77 -10.79
CA GLY A 136 -3.75 8.24 -10.28
C GLY A 136 -3.58 8.33 -8.75
N GLY A 137 -4.66 8.27 -7.99
CA GLY A 137 -4.62 8.35 -6.52
C GLY A 137 -4.43 9.76 -5.97
N LYS A 138 -4.53 10.81 -6.81
CA LYS A 138 -4.33 12.21 -6.44
C LYS A 138 -5.39 13.10 -7.05
N VAL A 139 -5.58 14.28 -6.45
CA VAL A 139 -6.37 15.35 -7.08
C VAL A 139 -5.53 15.93 -8.23
N ARG A 140 -6.12 16.02 -9.42
CA ARG A 140 -5.45 16.61 -10.58
C ARG A 140 -5.16 18.08 -10.33
N GLU A 141 -3.91 18.47 -10.52
CA GLU A 141 -3.32 19.72 -10.00
C GLU A 141 -3.77 21.01 -10.70
N ASP A 142 -4.67 20.99 -11.66
CA ASP A 142 -4.98 22.16 -12.46
C ASP A 142 -5.53 23.38 -11.69
N GLU A 143 -6.04 23.18 -10.47
CA GLU A 143 -6.22 24.26 -9.47
C GLU A 143 -6.39 23.64 -8.09
N LYS A 144 -5.68 24.14 -7.07
CA LYS A 144 -5.97 23.85 -5.66
C LYS A 144 -7.43 24.18 -5.39
N SER A 145 -8.28 23.20 -5.62
CA SER A 145 -9.73 23.37 -5.65
C SER A 145 -10.22 23.78 -4.28
N VAL A 146 -11.19 24.69 -4.25
CA VAL A 146 -11.91 25.06 -3.02
C VAL A 146 -12.49 23.83 -2.34
N LEU A 147 -12.91 22.81 -3.11
CA LEU A 147 -13.46 21.55 -2.59
C LEU A 147 -12.47 20.73 -1.77
N GLU A 148 -11.18 20.80 -2.06
CA GLU A 148 -10.15 20.12 -1.28
C GLU A 148 -9.94 20.78 0.09
N ARG A 149 -9.99 22.12 0.14
CA ARG A 149 -9.73 22.87 1.38
C ARG A 149 -10.95 23.06 2.26
N VAL A 150 -12.08 23.39 1.66
CA VAL A 150 -13.33 23.73 2.34
C VAL A 150 -14.29 22.53 2.40
N GLY A 151 -14.35 21.77 1.32
CA GLY A 151 -15.31 20.70 1.13
C GLY A 151 -16.47 21.10 0.22
N GLY A 152 -17.49 20.23 0.14
CA GLY A 152 -18.68 20.46 -0.68
C GLY A 152 -19.56 21.62 -0.22
N PRO A 153 -20.53 22.06 -1.05
CA PRO A 153 -21.11 21.29 -2.17
C PRO A 153 -20.33 21.43 -3.49
N GLY A 154 -20.23 20.33 -4.20
CA GLY A 154 -19.57 20.30 -5.51
C GLY A 154 -19.51 18.91 -6.13
N TYR A 155 -18.92 18.81 -7.30
CA TYR A 155 -18.79 17.56 -8.02
C TYR A 155 -17.36 17.03 -7.96
N VAL A 156 -17.22 15.74 -7.69
CA VAL A 156 -15.96 14.99 -7.80
C VAL A 156 -16.09 13.98 -8.92
N MET A 157 -15.24 14.09 -9.91
CA MET A 157 -15.12 13.12 -11.00
C MET A 157 -14.01 12.14 -10.65
N ILE A 158 -14.39 10.90 -10.34
CA ILE A 158 -13.44 9.85 -9.96
C ILE A 158 -13.17 9.00 -11.19
N GLN A 159 -11.92 9.03 -11.66
CA GLN A 159 -11.48 8.23 -12.81
C GLN A 159 -11.38 6.74 -12.42
N PRO A 160 -11.50 5.81 -13.42
CA PRO A 160 -11.31 4.39 -13.19
C PRO A 160 -9.97 4.11 -12.48
N GLY A 161 -9.93 3.08 -11.63
CA GLY A 161 -8.73 2.76 -10.86
C GLY A 161 -8.57 3.57 -9.57
N ASN A 162 -9.52 4.45 -9.22
CA ASN A 162 -9.45 5.24 -8.00
C ASN A 162 -10.68 4.99 -7.11
N ALA A 163 -10.48 5.08 -5.80
CA ALA A 163 -11.55 5.09 -4.82
C ALA A 163 -11.32 6.24 -3.82
N VAL A 164 -12.39 6.85 -3.35
CA VAL A 164 -12.33 8.03 -2.50
C VAL A 164 -13.19 7.83 -1.27
N ILE A 165 -12.62 8.10 -0.11
CA ILE A 165 -13.35 8.19 1.15
C ILE A 165 -13.74 9.65 1.35
N PHE A 166 -15.03 9.88 1.50
CA PHE A 166 -15.55 11.15 1.94
C PHE A 166 -15.79 11.12 3.44
N ARG A 167 -15.53 12.24 4.12
CA ARG A 167 -15.73 12.39 5.56
C ARG A 167 -16.63 13.58 5.86
N GLU A 168 -17.54 13.40 6.78
CA GLU A 168 -18.14 14.50 7.55
C GLU A 168 -17.25 14.76 8.78
N LEU A 169 -17.43 15.88 9.44
CA LEU A 169 -16.59 16.38 10.55
C LEU A 169 -15.98 15.33 11.49
N ARG A 170 -16.67 14.23 11.79
CA ARG A 170 -16.22 13.23 12.79
C ARG A 170 -16.25 11.79 12.31
N ARG A 171 -16.71 11.51 11.09
CA ARG A 171 -16.89 10.14 10.61
C ARG A 171 -16.79 10.03 9.10
N PRO A 172 -16.40 8.88 8.56
CA PRO A 172 -16.53 8.63 7.15
C PRO A 172 -18.02 8.68 6.75
N SER A 173 -18.32 9.38 5.66
CA SER A 173 -19.68 9.52 5.15
C SER A 173 -19.98 8.47 4.10
N ASN A 174 -19.09 8.30 3.14
CA ASN A 174 -19.25 7.39 2.02
C ASN A 174 -17.91 7.02 1.39
N ILE A 175 -17.87 5.87 0.71
CA ILE A 175 -16.78 5.46 -0.16
C ILE A 175 -17.33 5.47 -1.58
N ALA A 176 -16.80 6.33 -2.44
CA ALA A 176 -17.22 6.43 -3.82
C ALA A 176 -16.22 5.76 -4.75
N LEU A 177 -16.79 5.02 -5.70
CA LEU A 177 -16.15 4.35 -6.83
C LEU A 177 -16.09 5.27 -8.05
N PRO A 178 -15.40 4.86 -9.13
CA PRO A 178 -15.32 5.62 -10.38
C PRO A 178 -16.69 6.03 -10.89
N ARG A 179 -17.00 7.29 -10.74
CA ARG A 179 -18.20 7.97 -11.23
C ARG A 179 -18.18 9.45 -10.87
N ARG A 180 -19.12 10.20 -11.38
CA ARG A 180 -19.42 11.54 -10.90
C ARG A 180 -20.13 11.46 -9.55
N TYR A 181 -19.50 11.97 -8.50
CA TYR A 181 -20.04 12.04 -7.15
C TYR A 181 -20.36 13.49 -6.78
N PHE A 182 -21.52 13.72 -6.16
CA PHE A 182 -21.87 15.01 -5.62
C PHE A 182 -21.55 15.05 -4.13
N MET A 183 -20.56 15.84 -3.76
CA MET A 183 -20.22 16.12 -2.36
C MET A 183 -21.31 16.95 -1.73
N ARG A 184 -21.72 16.55 -0.54
CA ARG A 184 -22.69 17.29 0.27
C ARG A 184 -22.04 18.53 0.90
N PRO A 185 -22.83 19.51 1.36
CA PRO A 185 -22.31 20.60 2.17
C PRO A 185 -21.52 20.08 3.35
N PHE A 186 -20.33 20.66 3.57
CA PHE A 186 -19.37 20.28 4.63
C PHE A 186 -18.79 18.86 4.55
N GLU A 187 -19.05 18.14 3.49
CA GLU A 187 -18.37 16.87 3.21
C GLU A 187 -16.98 17.17 2.63
N GLN A 188 -15.96 16.50 3.13
CA GLN A 188 -14.56 16.67 2.71
C GLN A 188 -14.02 15.37 2.13
N ILE A 189 -12.97 15.48 1.31
CA ILE A 189 -12.19 14.34 0.88
C ILE A 189 -11.34 13.90 2.07
N GLY A 190 -11.54 12.66 2.53
CA GLY A 190 -10.80 12.08 3.64
C GLY A 190 -9.51 11.40 3.20
N ALA A 191 -9.61 10.51 2.22
CA ALA A 191 -8.47 9.81 1.64
C ALA A 191 -8.78 9.38 0.20
N ILE A 192 -7.76 9.36 -0.62
CA ILE A 192 -7.82 8.89 -2.00
C ILE A 192 -6.92 7.66 -2.09
N ALA A 193 -7.42 6.59 -2.70
CA ALA A 193 -6.67 5.37 -2.96
C ALA A 193 -6.61 5.10 -4.45
N SER A 194 -5.42 4.79 -4.95
CA SER A 194 -5.30 4.09 -6.23
C SER A 194 -5.56 2.60 -5.99
N LEU A 195 -6.42 2.01 -6.82
CA LEU A 195 -6.74 0.59 -6.82
C LEU A 195 -5.79 -0.21 -7.73
N ASP A 196 -4.92 0.49 -8.45
CA ASP A 196 -3.87 -0.11 -9.25
C ASP A 196 -2.73 -0.62 -8.37
N GLU A 197 -1.92 -1.49 -8.96
CA GLU A 197 -0.73 -1.99 -8.31
C GLU A 197 0.26 -0.84 -8.12
N GLN A 198 0.77 -0.71 -6.90
CA GLN A 198 1.77 0.28 -6.53
C GLN A 198 3.13 -0.39 -6.48
N GLU A 199 4.13 0.25 -7.04
CA GLU A 199 5.51 -0.19 -6.97
C GLU A 199 6.25 0.55 -5.86
N GLY A 200 6.92 -0.22 -4.99
CA GLY A 200 7.82 0.30 -3.98
C GLY A 200 9.26 -0.08 -4.32
N TYR A 201 10.15 0.85 -4.13
CA TYR A 201 11.60 0.66 -4.28
C TYR A 201 12.33 1.10 -3.03
N GLU A 202 13.24 0.24 -2.55
CA GLU A 202 14.16 0.55 -1.47
C GLU A 202 15.59 0.34 -1.94
N LYS A 203 16.38 1.39 -1.81
CA LYS A 203 17.78 1.33 -2.19
C LYS A 203 18.54 0.34 -1.32
N GLU A 204 18.30 0.42 0.01
CA GLU A 204 19.02 -0.39 0.97
C GLU A 204 18.24 -0.60 2.27
N VAL A 205 18.40 -1.78 2.85
CA VAL A 205 17.93 -2.11 4.20
C VAL A 205 19.09 -2.67 4.98
N ILE A 206 19.46 -2.00 6.04
CA ILE A 206 20.57 -2.37 6.91
C ILE A 206 20.03 -3.20 8.07
N GLY A 207 20.69 -4.30 8.38
CA GLY A 207 20.42 -5.14 9.53
C GLY A 207 21.70 -5.68 10.16
N VAL A 208 21.63 -6.04 11.42
CA VAL A 208 22.75 -6.67 12.13
C VAL A 208 22.39 -8.14 12.33
N THR A 209 23.25 -9.06 11.85
CA THR A 209 23.07 -10.51 12.00
C THR A 209 23.16 -10.92 13.47
N HIS A 210 22.72 -12.14 13.76
CA HIS A 210 22.88 -12.73 15.09
C HIS A 210 24.35 -12.77 15.56
N ASP A 211 25.30 -12.89 14.62
CA ASP A 211 26.74 -12.85 14.88
C ASP A 211 27.26 -11.41 15.13
N GLY A 212 26.41 -10.39 15.04
CA GLY A 212 26.76 -8.99 15.26
C GLY A 212 27.42 -8.32 14.06
N ILE A 213 27.35 -8.90 12.87
CA ILE A 213 27.91 -8.35 11.62
C ILE A 213 26.82 -7.62 10.88
N GLN A 214 27.13 -6.44 10.38
CA GLN A 214 26.20 -5.63 9.62
C GLN A 214 26.12 -6.14 8.17
N VAL A 215 24.88 -6.39 7.73
CA VAL A 215 24.55 -6.83 6.38
C VAL A 215 23.52 -5.86 5.79
N THR A 216 23.71 -5.52 4.54
CA THR A 216 22.81 -4.64 3.79
C THR A 216 22.17 -5.43 2.66
N ILE A 217 20.85 -5.32 2.54
CA ILE A 217 20.10 -5.80 1.37
C ILE A 217 19.94 -4.59 0.44
N ARG A 218 20.36 -4.73 -0.82
CA ARG A 218 20.25 -3.66 -1.83
C ARG A 218 19.25 -4.03 -2.92
N ASP A 219 18.76 -2.99 -3.62
CA ASP A 219 17.89 -3.10 -4.80
C ASP A 219 16.63 -3.94 -4.55
N ILE A 220 15.85 -3.47 -3.60
CA ILE A 220 14.62 -4.14 -3.19
C ILE A 220 13.46 -3.54 -3.97
N HIS A 221 12.82 -4.36 -4.79
CA HIS A 221 11.61 -4.00 -5.52
C HIS A 221 10.43 -4.81 -5.01
N TYR A 222 9.30 -4.16 -4.79
CA TYR A 222 8.08 -4.87 -4.38
C TYR A 222 6.85 -4.20 -4.97
N ARG A 223 5.80 -5.02 -5.18
CA ARG A 223 4.50 -4.55 -5.64
C ARG A 223 3.44 -4.88 -4.62
N TYR A 224 2.59 -3.94 -4.37
CA TYR A 224 1.48 -4.07 -3.44
C TYR A 224 0.27 -3.33 -3.96
N LYS A 225 -0.90 -3.70 -3.46
CA LYS A 225 -2.18 -3.08 -3.80
C LYS A 225 -3.04 -2.92 -2.56
N LEU A 226 -4.13 -2.17 -2.69
CA LEU A 226 -5.19 -2.20 -1.69
C LEU A 226 -5.81 -3.60 -1.66
N GLN A 227 -6.03 -4.15 -0.45
CA GLN A 227 -6.52 -5.50 -0.28
C GLN A 227 -7.88 -5.70 -0.98
N SER A 228 -7.97 -6.74 -1.78
CA SER A 228 -9.20 -7.14 -2.46
C SER A 228 -10.21 -7.76 -1.49
N GLU A 229 -11.50 -7.70 -1.83
CA GLU A 229 -12.53 -8.39 -1.08
C GLU A 229 -12.34 -9.90 -1.22
N ARG A 230 -12.48 -10.63 -0.10
CA ARG A 230 -12.46 -12.10 -0.11
C ARG A 230 -13.87 -12.63 0.02
N LYS A 231 -14.33 -13.35 -0.99
CA LYS A 231 -15.59 -14.10 -0.98
C LYS A 231 -15.33 -15.59 -0.83
N SER A 232 -15.91 -16.22 0.16
CA SER A 232 -15.73 -17.66 0.46
C SER A 232 -14.27 -18.10 0.61
N GLY A 233 -13.42 -17.23 1.21
CA GLY A 233 -12.00 -17.54 1.44
C GLY A 233 -11.08 -17.31 0.23
N SER A 234 -11.60 -17.11 -0.96
CA SER A 234 -10.83 -16.77 -2.16
C SER A 234 -10.87 -15.28 -2.46
N GLU A 235 -9.76 -14.76 -2.99
CA GLU A 235 -9.67 -13.38 -3.48
C GLU A 235 -10.57 -13.19 -4.71
N VAL A 236 -11.32 -12.09 -4.76
CA VAL A 236 -12.09 -11.72 -5.93
C VAL A 236 -11.13 -11.25 -7.02
N ARG A 237 -11.05 -12.00 -8.10
CA ARG A 237 -10.22 -11.64 -9.25
C ARG A 237 -10.85 -10.52 -10.06
N ARG A 238 -10.01 -9.74 -10.72
CA ARG A 238 -10.45 -8.73 -11.70
C ARG A 238 -11.32 -9.39 -12.78
N SER A 239 -12.46 -8.79 -13.06
CA SER A 239 -13.38 -9.23 -14.10
C SER A 239 -13.79 -8.04 -14.97
N THR A 240 -14.35 -8.28 -16.13
CA THR A 240 -14.86 -7.21 -17.01
C THR A 240 -15.99 -6.40 -16.35
N SER A 241 -16.75 -7.00 -15.44
CA SER A 241 -17.81 -6.34 -14.69
C SER A 241 -17.30 -5.58 -13.45
N ASP A 242 -16.18 -6.02 -12.87
CA ASP A 242 -15.52 -5.39 -11.73
C ASP A 242 -14.00 -5.43 -11.94
N PRO A 243 -13.46 -4.45 -12.68
CA PRO A 243 -12.04 -4.41 -13.02
C PRO A 243 -11.14 -4.09 -11.82
N TYR A 244 -11.71 -3.51 -10.76
CA TYR A 244 -10.98 -3.07 -9.58
C TYR A 244 -11.66 -3.55 -8.29
N PRO A 245 -11.66 -4.86 -8.01
CA PRO A 245 -12.24 -5.37 -6.77
C PRO A 245 -11.41 -4.89 -5.57
N PHE A 246 -12.07 -4.31 -4.57
CA PHE A 246 -11.43 -3.88 -3.34
C PHE A 246 -12.34 -4.07 -2.13
N SER A 247 -11.74 -4.15 -0.95
CA SER A 247 -12.46 -4.23 0.31
C SER A 247 -12.70 -2.83 0.89
N GLN A 248 -13.97 -2.49 1.18
CA GLN A 248 -14.29 -1.24 1.88
C GLN A 248 -13.61 -1.16 3.25
N ALA A 249 -13.49 -2.31 3.95
CA ALA A 249 -12.81 -2.39 5.23
C ALA A 249 -11.30 -2.07 5.08
N ALA A 250 -10.66 -2.59 4.02
CA ALA A 250 -9.25 -2.30 3.72
C ALA A 250 -9.03 -0.81 3.44
N MET A 251 -9.96 -0.19 2.72
CA MET A 251 -9.86 1.24 2.44
C MET A 251 -10.02 2.10 3.71
N LEU A 252 -10.90 1.71 4.63
CA LEU A 252 -11.02 2.37 5.93
C LEU A 252 -9.75 2.19 6.78
N LYS A 253 -9.16 1.00 6.77
CA LYS A 253 -7.88 0.73 7.44
C LYS A 253 -6.76 1.61 6.85
N MET A 254 -6.64 1.66 5.52
CA MET A 254 -5.68 2.53 4.83
C MET A 254 -5.81 4.00 5.27
N ALA A 255 -7.03 4.48 5.46
CA ALA A 255 -7.28 5.88 5.78
C ALA A 255 -7.08 6.21 7.27
N TYR A 256 -7.40 5.28 8.19
CA TYR A 256 -7.51 5.57 9.62
C TYR A 256 -6.52 4.79 10.49
N ASN A 257 -5.94 3.67 10.03
CA ASN A 257 -4.90 2.96 10.75
C ASN A 257 -3.52 3.56 10.43
N ARG A 258 -3.35 4.83 10.76
CA ARG A 258 -2.09 5.55 10.56
C ARG A 258 -1.43 5.83 11.90
N VAL A 259 -0.12 5.81 11.90
CA VAL A 259 0.69 6.23 13.05
C VAL A 259 0.97 7.73 12.90
N VAL A 260 0.76 8.48 13.97
CA VAL A 260 1.14 9.88 14.03
C VAL A 260 2.56 9.94 14.59
N THR A 261 3.48 10.49 13.82
CA THR A 261 4.87 10.75 14.22
C THR A 261 5.04 12.23 14.56
N GLU A 262 6.18 12.62 15.10
CA GLU A 262 6.50 14.03 15.38
C GLU A 262 6.43 14.91 14.11
N ASP A 263 6.75 14.35 12.96
CA ASP A 263 6.71 15.03 11.65
C ASP A 263 5.29 15.08 11.04
N GLY A 264 4.28 14.48 11.68
CA GLY A 264 2.90 14.45 11.21
C GLY A 264 2.33 13.04 10.97
N GLU A 265 1.25 12.95 10.21
CA GLU A 265 0.64 11.67 9.86
C GLU A 265 1.50 10.89 8.85
N GLU A 266 1.84 9.66 9.18
CA GLU A 266 2.55 8.76 8.28
C GLU A 266 1.68 8.43 7.05
N THR A 267 2.24 8.51 5.85
CA THR A 267 1.53 8.13 4.63
C THR A 267 1.34 6.61 4.56
N TRP A 268 0.27 6.14 3.94
CA TRP A 268 0.02 4.71 3.76
C TRP A 268 1.19 3.98 3.09
N HIS A 269 1.78 4.59 2.07
CA HIS A 269 2.95 4.04 1.37
C HIS A 269 4.15 3.89 2.31
N SER A 270 4.42 4.89 3.15
CA SER A 270 5.49 4.84 4.15
C SER A 270 5.26 3.75 5.19
N ALA A 271 4.02 3.53 5.63
CA ALA A 271 3.68 2.48 6.58
C ALA A 271 3.91 1.07 6.02
N VAL A 272 3.53 0.84 4.75
CA VAL A 272 3.80 -0.41 4.03
C VAL A 272 5.31 -0.63 3.88
N GLN A 273 6.03 0.38 3.43
CA GLN A 273 7.47 0.40 3.28
C GLN A 273 8.18 0.03 4.59
N LYS A 274 7.80 0.66 5.69
CA LYS A 274 8.36 0.42 7.02
C LYS A 274 8.12 -1.01 7.51
N THR A 275 6.93 -1.57 7.20
CA THR A 275 6.62 -2.97 7.53
C THR A 275 7.51 -3.94 6.77
N VAL A 276 7.73 -3.71 5.47
CA VAL A 276 8.64 -4.51 4.65
C VAL A 276 10.06 -4.39 5.17
N LYS A 277 10.58 -3.18 5.38
CA LYS A 277 11.93 -2.94 5.95
C LYS A 277 12.12 -3.65 7.29
N ARG A 278 11.16 -3.51 8.20
CA ARG A 278 11.22 -4.14 9.52
C ARG A 278 11.30 -5.66 9.43
N THR A 279 10.56 -6.26 8.51
CA THR A 279 10.57 -7.71 8.30
C THR A 279 11.92 -8.18 7.76
N MET A 280 12.50 -7.44 6.82
CA MET A 280 13.83 -7.73 6.26
C MET A 280 14.93 -7.59 7.32
N ALA A 281 14.92 -6.51 8.08
CA ALA A 281 15.85 -6.30 9.18
C ALA A 281 15.72 -7.39 10.24
N ALA A 282 14.49 -7.84 10.54
CA ALA A 282 14.26 -8.95 11.48
C ALA A 282 14.74 -10.30 10.94
N PHE A 283 14.68 -10.53 9.62
CA PHE A 283 15.27 -11.72 8.99
C PHE A 283 16.78 -11.72 9.15
N ILE A 284 17.45 -10.60 8.83
CA ILE A 284 18.90 -10.48 9.03
C ILE A 284 19.26 -10.72 10.49
N GLY A 285 18.54 -10.12 11.44
CA GLY A 285 18.82 -10.25 12.88
C GLY A 285 18.63 -11.65 13.44
N LYS A 286 17.83 -12.49 12.80
CA LYS A 286 17.65 -13.91 13.18
C LYS A 286 18.65 -14.85 12.51
N SER A 287 19.26 -14.41 11.41
CA SER A 287 20.17 -15.21 10.61
C SER A 287 21.61 -14.98 11.03
N ASN A 288 22.43 -16.04 10.98
CA ASN A 288 23.87 -15.91 11.07
C ASN A 288 24.44 -15.51 9.71
N LEU A 289 25.62 -14.91 9.67
CA LEU A 289 26.27 -14.53 8.42
C LEU A 289 26.48 -15.74 7.51
N ASP A 290 26.89 -16.89 8.09
CA ASP A 290 27.05 -18.16 7.36
C ASP A 290 25.78 -18.59 6.63
N HIS A 291 24.62 -18.33 7.22
CA HIS A 291 23.32 -18.66 6.63
C HIS A 291 23.03 -17.82 5.39
N ILE A 292 23.46 -16.58 5.38
CA ILE A 292 23.24 -15.63 4.29
C ILE A 292 24.25 -15.82 3.15
N THR A 293 25.52 -16.11 3.46
CA THR A 293 26.65 -16.08 2.52
C THR A 293 27.19 -17.44 2.11
N ALA A 294 27.00 -18.48 2.92
CA ALA A 294 27.57 -19.81 2.64
C ALA A 294 26.91 -20.48 1.43
N PRO A 295 27.70 -21.12 0.54
CA PRO A 295 27.15 -21.92 -0.52
C PRO A 295 26.36 -23.11 0.06
N ARG A 296 25.09 -23.21 -0.30
CA ARG A 296 24.17 -24.23 0.20
C ARG A 296 23.82 -25.24 -0.88
N LEU A 297 23.21 -26.31 -0.43
CA LEU A 297 22.66 -27.33 -1.32
C LEU A 297 21.66 -26.71 -2.32
N PRO A 298 21.51 -27.26 -3.53
CA PRO A 298 20.54 -26.82 -4.50
C PRO A 298 19.14 -26.82 -3.89
N GLY A 299 18.52 -25.65 -3.78
CA GLY A 299 17.17 -25.48 -3.20
C GLY A 299 17.13 -24.61 -1.95
N GLU A 300 18.20 -24.49 -1.18
CA GLU A 300 18.31 -23.56 -0.06
C GLU A 300 18.88 -22.22 -0.53
N ASN A 301 18.02 -21.21 -0.61
CA ASN A 301 18.42 -19.86 -1.01
C ASN A 301 17.88 -18.86 0.02
N PRO A 302 18.74 -18.09 0.71
CA PRO A 302 18.32 -17.11 1.71
C PRO A 302 17.36 -16.07 1.14
N ARG A 303 17.44 -15.73 -0.15
CA ARG A 303 16.46 -14.84 -0.81
C ARG A 303 15.07 -15.47 -0.86
N ARG A 304 14.97 -16.76 -1.17
CA ARG A 304 13.69 -17.50 -1.15
C ARG A 304 13.11 -17.62 0.26
N GLU A 305 13.95 -17.85 1.24
CA GLU A 305 13.53 -17.91 2.64
C GLU A 305 12.98 -16.56 3.10
N LEU A 306 13.68 -15.46 2.77
CA LEU A 306 13.24 -14.12 3.03
C LEU A 306 11.90 -13.81 2.33
N GLN A 307 11.77 -14.18 1.05
CA GLN A 307 10.50 -14.06 0.32
C GLN A 307 9.38 -14.85 1.00
N THR A 308 9.64 -16.10 1.38
CA THR A 308 8.66 -16.94 2.10
C THR A 308 8.25 -16.30 3.43
N GLN A 309 9.19 -15.70 4.16
CA GLN A 309 8.91 -15.03 5.42
C GLN A 309 8.08 -13.75 5.21
N LEU A 310 8.32 -12.99 4.14
CA LEU A 310 7.54 -11.81 3.80
C LEU A 310 6.08 -12.15 3.43
N PHE A 311 5.84 -13.34 2.88
CA PHE A 311 4.50 -13.86 2.61
C PHE A 311 3.91 -14.69 3.78
N ALA A 312 4.62 -14.81 4.90
CA ALA A 312 4.14 -15.55 6.07
C ALA A 312 2.92 -14.85 6.71
N ALA A 313 2.11 -15.63 7.44
CA ALA A 313 0.87 -15.19 8.03
C ALA A 313 1.03 -13.91 8.87
N GLY A 314 2.05 -13.83 9.73
CA GLY A 314 2.26 -12.68 10.60
C GLY A 314 2.53 -11.35 9.85
N VAL A 315 3.28 -11.40 8.75
CA VAL A 315 3.53 -10.21 7.91
C VAL A 315 2.29 -9.86 7.10
N ARG A 316 1.60 -10.87 6.58
CA ARG A 316 0.32 -10.68 5.89
C ARG A 316 -0.71 -10.04 6.79
N ASP A 317 -0.82 -10.46 8.05
CA ASP A 317 -1.75 -9.89 9.01
C ASP A 317 -1.39 -8.42 9.30
N ALA A 318 -0.10 -8.11 9.51
CA ALA A 318 0.37 -6.73 9.69
C ALA A 318 0.04 -5.84 8.47
N LEU A 319 0.24 -6.32 7.25
CA LEU A 319 -0.14 -5.60 6.04
C LEU A 319 -1.67 -5.48 5.89
N THR A 320 -2.42 -6.51 6.26
CA THR A 320 -3.89 -6.51 6.28
C THR A 320 -4.44 -5.48 7.26
N GLU A 321 -3.78 -5.23 8.39
CA GLU A 321 -4.15 -4.15 9.31
C GLU A 321 -3.93 -2.75 8.71
N LEU A 322 -2.99 -2.61 7.77
CA LEU A 322 -2.80 -1.41 6.96
C LEU A 322 -3.71 -1.36 5.73
N GLY A 323 -4.53 -2.39 5.49
CA GLY A 323 -5.36 -2.54 4.30
C GLY A 323 -4.57 -2.84 3.02
N ALA A 324 -3.30 -3.24 3.14
CA ALA A 324 -2.42 -3.56 2.03
C ALA A 324 -2.31 -5.07 1.78
N GLU A 325 -2.03 -5.44 0.55
CA GLU A 325 -1.70 -6.80 0.13
C GLU A 325 -0.44 -6.78 -0.72
N LEU A 326 0.58 -7.53 -0.29
CA LEU A 326 1.83 -7.69 -1.03
C LEU A 326 1.61 -8.72 -2.13
N LEU A 327 1.91 -8.37 -3.37
CA LEU A 327 1.75 -9.21 -4.55
C LEU A 327 3.05 -9.92 -4.92
N TRP A 328 4.12 -9.17 -4.91
CA TRP A 328 5.41 -9.63 -5.38
C TRP A 328 6.52 -8.84 -4.70
N ILE A 329 7.65 -9.49 -4.48
CA ILE A 329 8.85 -8.86 -3.96
C ILE A 329 10.09 -9.51 -4.58
N ASP A 330 11.01 -8.68 -4.97
CA ASP A 330 12.37 -9.06 -5.34
C ASP A 330 13.35 -8.43 -4.37
N THR A 331 14.19 -9.28 -3.81
CA THR A 331 15.27 -8.89 -2.92
C THR A 331 16.56 -9.00 -3.73
N GLY A 332 17.19 -7.90 -4.07
CA GLY A 332 18.41 -7.87 -4.87
C GLY A 332 19.53 -8.74 -4.28
N HIS A 333 20.53 -8.17 -3.72
CA HIS A 333 21.69 -8.91 -3.18
C HIS A 333 21.99 -8.52 -1.73
N PHE A 334 22.63 -9.46 -1.02
CA PHE A 334 23.12 -9.22 0.32
C PHE A 334 24.59 -8.77 0.20
N ASP A 335 24.87 -7.57 0.69
CA ASP A 335 26.20 -7.02 0.78
C ASP A 335 26.65 -6.98 2.23
N ILE A 336 27.90 -7.32 2.46
CA ILE A 336 28.58 -7.06 3.72
C ILE A 336 29.28 -5.72 3.56
N LEU A 337 29.02 -4.79 4.47
CA LEU A 337 29.70 -3.49 4.44
C LEU A 337 31.23 -3.70 4.49
N GLU A 338 31.91 -3.09 3.53
CA GLU A 338 33.35 -3.05 3.52
C GLU A 338 33.85 -2.25 4.72
N PHE A 339 35.01 -2.67 5.28
CA PHE A 339 35.53 -2.14 6.53
C PHE A 339 35.88 -0.63 6.50
N ASP A 340 36.05 -0.07 5.31
CA ASP A 340 36.46 1.34 5.13
C ASP A 340 35.37 2.36 5.49
N ASP A 341 34.10 1.92 5.57
CA ASP A 341 32.96 2.82 5.83
C ASP A 341 32.50 2.87 7.30
N LEU A 342 33.17 2.15 8.21
CA LEU A 342 32.69 1.96 9.59
C LEU A 342 33.39 2.89 10.58
N ALA A 343 32.64 3.79 11.17
CA ALA A 343 33.08 4.69 12.23
C ALA A 343 33.60 3.99 13.51
N ASN A 344 33.40 2.64 13.64
CA ASN A 344 33.87 1.80 14.75
C ASN A 344 34.70 0.62 14.28
N GLU A 345 35.73 0.90 13.49
CA GLU A 345 36.66 -0.07 12.87
C GLU A 345 37.12 -1.23 13.78
N ASN A 346 37.44 -0.94 15.04
CA ASN A 346 38.04 -1.95 15.94
C ASN A 346 37.07 -3.05 16.37
N VAL A 347 35.79 -2.74 16.61
CA VAL A 347 34.84 -3.73 17.13
C VAL A 347 34.34 -4.66 16.04
N ASP A 348 34.09 -4.12 14.86
CA ASP A 348 33.59 -4.91 13.75
C ASP A 348 34.69 -5.74 13.09
N GLN A 349 35.93 -5.24 13.05
CA GLN A 349 37.10 -6.04 12.69
C GLN A 349 37.30 -7.23 13.62
N GLN A 350 37.15 -7.04 14.94
CA GLN A 350 37.24 -8.14 15.90
C GLN A 350 36.12 -9.18 15.71
N ARG A 351 34.88 -8.73 15.45
CA ARG A 351 33.74 -9.62 15.16
C ARG A 351 33.97 -10.43 13.88
N PHE A 352 34.43 -9.76 12.82
CA PHE A 352 34.76 -10.44 11.58
C PHE A 352 35.94 -11.40 11.71
N ALA A 353 36.99 -11.03 12.43
CA ALA A 353 38.12 -11.91 12.71
C ALA A 353 37.67 -13.15 13.51
N PHE A 354 36.79 -12.97 14.51
CA PHE A 354 36.21 -14.08 15.25
C PHE A 354 35.38 -15.01 14.36
N TRP A 355 34.51 -14.45 13.50
CA TRP A 355 33.73 -15.20 12.55
C TRP A 355 34.63 -15.96 11.55
N ALA A 356 35.62 -15.29 10.98
CA ALA A 356 36.58 -15.91 10.07
C ALA A 356 37.38 -17.06 10.73
N SER A 357 37.79 -16.86 11.98
CA SER A 357 38.49 -17.92 12.73
C SER A 357 37.60 -19.14 12.98
N ARG A 358 36.33 -18.93 13.26
CA ARG A 358 35.31 -20.00 13.43
C ARG A 358 35.08 -20.75 12.12
N TRP A 359 35.03 -20.05 10.99
CA TRP A 359 34.92 -20.65 9.66
C TRP A 359 36.13 -21.50 9.30
N ILE A 360 37.32 -20.96 9.53
CA ILE A 360 38.60 -21.71 9.33
C ILE A 360 38.63 -22.95 10.23
N GLY A 361 38.16 -22.83 11.48
CA GLY A 361 38.03 -23.94 12.40
C GLY A 361 37.08 -25.04 11.92
N ASN A 362 35.91 -24.64 11.41
CA ASN A 362 34.92 -25.55 10.83
C ASN A 362 35.43 -26.22 9.55
N ASP A 363 36.08 -25.49 8.64
CA ASP A 363 36.71 -26.04 7.44
C ASP A 363 37.74 -27.13 7.79
N LYS A 364 38.64 -26.81 8.74
CA LYS A 364 39.62 -27.81 9.24
C LYS A 364 38.93 -29.05 9.82
N ARG A 365 37.84 -28.87 10.57
CA ARG A 365 37.06 -29.99 11.16
C ARG A 365 36.42 -30.83 10.07
N VAL A 366 35.80 -30.22 9.07
CA VAL A 366 35.15 -30.95 7.95
C VAL A 366 36.19 -31.71 7.13
N ARG A 367 37.35 -31.10 6.84
CA ARG A 367 38.46 -31.78 6.16
C ARG A 367 38.97 -32.99 7.00
N ALA A 368 39.20 -32.79 8.30
CA ALA A 368 39.61 -33.85 9.18
C ALA A 368 38.60 -35.00 9.24
N MET A 369 37.30 -34.71 9.26
CA MET A 369 36.26 -35.75 9.20
C MET A 369 36.26 -36.47 7.84
N GLY A 370 36.43 -35.75 6.73
CA GLY A 370 36.56 -36.36 5.41
C GLY A 370 37.78 -37.29 5.29
N ASP A 371 38.92 -36.84 5.80
CA ASP A 371 40.15 -37.68 5.83
C ASP A 371 39.99 -38.91 6.74
N ALA A 372 39.35 -38.75 7.90
CA ALA A 372 39.05 -39.88 8.78
C ALA A 372 38.13 -40.91 8.11
N GLN A 373 37.07 -40.44 7.43
CA GLN A 373 36.18 -41.32 6.67
C GLN A 373 36.91 -42.03 5.53
N ARG A 374 37.77 -41.31 4.81
CA ARG A 374 38.57 -41.87 3.74
C ARG A 374 39.51 -42.94 4.27
N MET A 375 40.19 -42.69 5.40
CA MET A 375 41.04 -43.70 6.06
C MET A 375 40.25 -44.93 6.53
N ALA A 376 39.07 -44.70 7.14
CA ALA A 376 38.22 -45.82 7.58
C ALA A 376 37.71 -46.68 6.41
N LEU A 377 37.34 -46.07 5.27
CA LEU A 377 37.00 -46.82 4.06
C LEU A 377 38.19 -47.58 3.47
N GLN A 378 39.38 -46.99 3.49
CA GLN A 378 40.60 -47.67 3.05
C GLN A 378 40.95 -48.86 3.94
N GLU A 379 40.85 -48.71 5.26
CA GLU A 379 41.06 -49.82 6.21
C GLU A 379 40.03 -50.93 6.06
N ARG A 380 38.74 -50.54 5.86
CA ARG A 380 37.68 -51.52 5.60
C ARG A 380 37.93 -52.27 4.30
N GLY A 381 38.25 -51.56 3.18
CA GLY A 381 38.61 -52.23 1.93
C GLY A 381 39.82 -53.14 2.06
N ARG A 382 40.82 -52.75 2.87
CA ARG A 382 41.98 -53.56 3.15
C ARG A 382 41.62 -54.81 3.96
N SER A 383 40.77 -54.71 4.98
CA SER A 383 40.30 -55.82 5.78
C SER A 383 39.42 -56.79 4.99
N GLU A 384 38.56 -56.27 4.11
CA GLU A 384 37.74 -57.05 3.21
C GLU A 384 38.62 -57.85 2.20
N ALA A 385 39.61 -57.17 1.60
CA ALA A 385 40.57 -57.84 0.70
C ALA A 385 41.39 -58.94 1.42
N GLN A 386 41.82 -58.67 2.65
CA GLN A 386 42.53 -59.68 3.46
C GLN A 386 41.60 -60.84 3.79
N ALA A 387 40.36 -60.62 4.17
CA ALA A 387 39.39 -61.68 4.45
C ALA A 387 39.08 -62.50 3.20
N GLU A 388 38.95 -61.89 2.03
CA GLU A 388 38.74 -62.54 0.75
C GLU A 388 39.95 -63.38 0.35
N LEU A 389 41.14 -62.86 0.59
CA LEU A 389 42.41 -63.60 0.36
C LEU A 389 42.51 -64.80 1.28
N LEU A 390 42.18 -64.66 2.55
CA LEU A 390 42.15 -65.82 3.51
C LEU A 390 41.07 -66.82 3.10
N ARG A 391 39.90 -66.40 2.62
CA ARG A 391 38.86 -67.30 2.10
C ARG A 391 39.38 -68.08 0.89
N ASN A 392 40.06 -67.45 -0.02
CA ASN A 392 40.61 -68.07 -1.22
C ASN A 392 41.73 -69.08 -0.87
N ILE A 393 42.55 -68.71 0.11
CA ILE A 393 43.59 -69.67 0.65
C ILE A 393 42.93 -70.86 1.30
N THR A 394 41.94 -70.66 2.17
CA THR A 394 41.25 -71.77 2.85
C THR A 394 40.47 -72.65 1.88
N ALA A 395 39.85 -72.07 0.85
CA ALA A 395 39.17 -72.81 -0.21
C ALA A 395 40.16 -73.64 -1.02
N SER A 396 41.28 -73.09 -1.41
CA SER A 396 42.38 -73.83 -2.11
C SER A 396 43.01 -74.95 -1.28
N LEU A 397 43.18 -74.74 0.03
CA LEU A 397 43.63 -75.73 0.93
C LEU A 397 42.59 -76.88 1.10
N ARG A 398 41.32 -76.55 1.12
CA ARG A 398 40.22 -77.51 1.23
C ARG A 398 40.12 -78.35 -0.04
N GLU A 399 40.30 -77.75 -1.20
CA GLU A 399 40.29 -78.41 -2.50
C GLU A 399 41.53 -79.34 -2.65
N ALA A 400 42.71 -78.93 -2.16
CA ALA A 400 43.92 -79.72 -2.17
C ALA A 400 43.85 -80.95 -1.16
N ASN A 401 43.10 -80.77 -0.09
CA ASN A 401 42.90 -81.90 0.91
C ASN A 401 41.87 -82.92 0.43
N LEU A 402 41.07 -82.63 -0.57
CA LEU A 402 40.09 -83.53 -1.18
C LEU A 402 40.69 -84.45 -2.28
N GLN A 403 42.00 -84.27 -2.63
CA GLN A 403 42.75 -85.12 -3.58
C GLN A 403 43.92 -85.78 -2.86
N PRO A 404 43.74 -86.97 -2.29
CA PRO A 404 44.74 -87.62 -1.40
C PRO A 404 45.94 -88.23 -2.08
N ASP A 405 46.03 -88.29 -3.45
CA ASP A 405 47.01 -89.08 -4.15
C ASP A 405 48.39 -88.47 -4.47
N HIS A 406 48.58 -87.17 -4.22
CA HIS A 406 49.89 -86.57 -4.49
C HIS A 406 50.27 -85.42 -3.55
N PRO A 407 50.95 -85.65 -2.47
CA PRO A 407 51.38 -84.61 -1.49
C PRO A 407 52.33 -83.57 -2.07
N GLU A 408 53.07 -83.90 -3.14
CA GLU A 408 53.94 -82.92 -3.80
C GLU A 408 53.15 -81.83 -4.55
N ASN A 409 51.98 -82.10 -5.03
CA ASN A 409 51.15 -81.12 -5.71
C ASN A 409 50.56 -80.05 -4.76
N VAL A 410 50.20 -80.42 -3.59
CA VAL A 410 49.75 -79.55 -2.52
C VAL A 410 50.84 -78.55 -2.14
N ARG A 411 52.10 -78.99 -2.07
CA ARG A 411 53.23 -78.09 -1.77
C ARG A 411 53.53 -77.14 -2.89
N LYS A 412 53.42 -77.52 -4.14
CA LYS A 412 53.55 -76.66 -5.35
C LYS A 412 52.42 -75.66 -5.41
N ILE A 413 51.17 -76.02 -5.17
CA ILE A 413 50.03 -75.14 -5.19
C ILE A 413 50.17 -74.09 -4.09
N LEU A 414 50.58 -74.50 -2.89
CA LEU A 414 50.83 -73.55 -1.78
C LEU A 414 51.97 -72.59 -2.08
N LEU A 415 53.07 -73.05 -2.66
CA LEU A 415 54.17 -72.15 -3.05
C LEU A 415 53.80 -71.15 -4.18
N VAL A 416 53.06 -71.57 -5.19
CA VAL A 416 52.58 -70.69 -6.28
C VAL A 416 51.58 -69.67 -5.70
N ARG A 417 50.65 -70.06 -4.86
CA ARG A 417 49.70 -69.15 -4.23
C ARG A 417 50.36 -68.17 -3.25
N THR A 418 51.32 -68.64 -2.43
CA THR A 418 52.06 -67.69 -1.57
C THR A 418 52.95 -66.71 -2.37
N ALA A 419 53.54 -67.18 -3.47
CA ALA A 419 54.28 -66.25 -4.39
C ALA A 419 53.34 -65.22 -5.00
N GLN A 420 52.13 -65.57 -5.51
CA GLN A 420 51.12 -64.67 -6.02
C GLN A 420 50.67 -63.64 -4.95
N ILE A 421 50.50 -64.05 -3.74
CA ILE A 421 50.13 -63.19 -2.62
C ILE A 421 51.24 -62.23 -2.29
N LEU A 422 52.50 -62.67 -2.25
CA LEU A 422 53.66 -61.80 -2.01
C LEU A 422 53.85 -60.82 -3.15
N GLU A 423 53.60 -61.18 -4.40
CA GLU A 423 53.65 -60.34 -5.56
C GLU A 423 52.57 -59.26 -5.53
N GLY A 424 51.29 -59.61 -5.23
CA GLY A 424 50.21 -58.65 -4.98
C GLY A 424 50.47 -57.72 -3.80
N MET A 425 51.14 -58.18 -2.74
CA MET A 425 51.52 -57.26 -1.66
C MET A 425 52.69 -56.33 -2.04
N ARG A 426 53.53 -56.70 -2.99
CA ARG A 426 54.61 -55.86 -3.50
C ARG A 426 54.08 -54.72 -4.35
N ASP A 427 53.09 -54.99 -5.18
CA ASP A 427 52.47 -53.97 -6.00
C ASP A 427 51.73 -52.92 -5.18
N ILE A 428 51.13 -53.31 -4.04
CA ILE A 428 50.52 -52.37 -3.09
C ILE A 428 51.54 -51.45 -2.43
N LYS A 429 52.76 -51.94 -2.22
CA LYS A 429 53.86 -51.08 -1.67
C LYS A 429 54.47 -50.14 -2.69
N THR A 430 54.52 -50.46 -3.97
CA THR A 430 55.03 -49.58 -5.04
C THR A 430 54.05 -48.48 -5.32
N TRP A 431 52.72 -48.75 -5.34
CA TRP A 431 51.71 -47.75 -5.51
C TRP A 431 51.75 -46.66 -4.41
N LYS A 432 52.15 -47.00 -3.19
CA LYS A 432 52.31 -46.05 -2.09
C LYS A 432 53.54 -45.11 -2.22
N ARG A 433 54.47 -45.40 -3.13
CA ARG A 433 55.63 -44.52 -3.41
C ARG A 433 55.41 -43.50 -4.53
N GLU A 434 54.46 -43.77 -5.43
CA GLU A 434 54.15 -42.90 -6.54
C GLU A 434 53.13 -41.81 -6.17
N THR A 435 52.43 -41.92 -5.04
CA THR A 435 51.41 -40.97 -4.57
C THR A 435 51.91 -40.06 -3.44
N LYS A 436 53.22 -39.95 -3.22
CA LYS A 436 53.84 -38.94 -2.37
C LYS A 436 54.57 -37.93 -3.22
#